data_de54cea50b0dc53535674be0791df11e
#
_entry.id   de54cea50b0dc53535674be0791df11e
#
_cell.length_a   1.000
_cell.length_b   1.000
_cell.length_c   1.000
_cell.angle_alpha   90.00
_cell.angle_beta   90.00
_cell.angle_gamma   90.00
#
_symmetry.space_group_name_H-M   'P 1'
#
loop_
_entity.id
_entity.type
_entity.pdbx_description
1 polymer ?
#
loop_
_entity_poly.entity_id
_entity_poly.type
_entity_poly.pdbx_seq_one_letter_code
_entity_poly.pdbx_strand_id
1 'polypeptide(L)'
;MKILNIGVLAHVDAGKTSLTERLLFNNGVIKTLGSVDKGNTQTDSMVLERQRGITIKSAVTSFAIDDVKINILDTPGHPDFIAEVERVLNVLDAAVLVISAVEGVQAQTTILMRALQRLKVPTVIFVNKIDRMGARYEQLISEISNKLSPNIIAMGDVENLGTKYATFKRLDIRRNDKMPVFFGSAITNTGVDELTEYIKYVSPKPSNNKGLSGTVFKVERGKNGEKLAYVRMFSGAIHTRDQLKFGKVTAIDTFSNGAIVPAKSVLAGDIAKLYGLADVKIGDNIGASVIAGNDYHFAPPTLETVIKPIDSENKSALRAALDQLAEQDPLINLRQDNVRHEIALSLYGEVQKEVIKDTLLAEYNIGVRFEPTTTICIERLLGSGSALELMPTSQVGEPIFDIKVNQFLATVGLKIEPCLPGNGVSFVVGSTAIGRMPAAFYNAVEESVFKTLAQWLYGWQVEDCCVTMTHAG
;
A
#
# COMPACT_ATOMS: atom_id res chain seq x y z
N MET A 1 -20.31 -7.56 20.02
CA MET A 1 -19.38 -6.43 20.07
C MET A 1 -19.22 -5.90 18.65
N LYS A 2 -19.46 -4.63 18.40
CA LYS A 2 -19.24 -3.94 17.13
C LYS A 2 -17.75 -3.73 16.94
N ILE A 3 -17.22 -3.95 15.72
CA ILE A 3 -15.80 -3.72 15.40
C ILE A 3 -15.72 -2.64 14.32
N LEU A 4 -14.85 -1.66 14.52
CA LEU A 4 -14.58 -0.57 13.57
C LEU A 4 -13.09 -0.52 13.25
N ASN A 5 -12.75 -0.35 11.99
CA ASN A 5 -11.38 -0.19 11.52
C ASN A 5 -11.21 1.23 10.96
N ILE A 6 -10.52 2.04 11.72
CA ILE A 6 -10.40 3.48 11.49
C ILE A 6 -8.98 3.80 11.04
N GLY A 7 -8.84 4.35 9.85
CA GLY A 7 -7.56 4.91 9.38
C GLY A 7 -7.33 6.31 9.91
N VAL A 8 -6.15 6.58 10.46
CA VAL A 8 -5.72 7.95 10.77
C VAL A 8 -4.74 8.39 9.71
N LEU A 9 -5.13 9.38 8.91
CA LEU A 9 -4.40 9.88 7.75
C LEU A 9 -4.07 11.36 7.92
N ALA A 10 -2.91 11.78 7.45
CA ALA A 10 -2.48 13.18 7.57
C ALA A 10 -1.36 13.50 6.58
N HIS A 11 -1.16 14.79 6.31
CA HIS A 11 0.13 15.27 5.80
C HIS A 11 1.20 15.26 6.91
N VAL A 12 2.45 15.40 6.51
CA VAL A 12 3.60 15.49 7.44
C VAL A 12 3.35 16.61 8.46
N ASP A 13 3.72 16.38 9.70
CA ASP A 13 3.60 17.31 10.83
C ASP A 13 2.19 17.77 11.21
N ALA A 14 1.12 17.24 10.65
CA ALA A 14 -0.24 17.56 11.10
C ALA A 14 -0.54 17.11 12.54
N GLY A 15 0.32 16.26 13.11
CA GLY A 15 0.15 15.74 14.47
C GLY A 15 -0.68 14.46 14.53
N LYS A 16 -0.61 13.64 13.47
CA LYS A 16 -1.27 12.34 13.38
C LYS A 16 -0.90 11.41 14.53
N THR A 17 0.37 11.13 14.72
CA THR A 17 0.89 10.24 15.77
C THR A 17 0.52 10.78 17.16
N SER A 18 0.57 12.11 17.37
CA SER A 18 0.12 12.73 18.63
C SER A 18 -1.37 12.50 18.90
N LEU A 19 -2.20 12.52 17.85
CA LEU A 19 -3.62 12.22 17.98
C LEU A 19 -3.86 10.75 18.30
N THR A 20 -3.17 9.84 17.61
CA THR A 20 -3.25 8.41 17.87
C THR A 20 -2.83 8.08 19.31
N GLU A 21 -1.70 8.61 19.77
CA GLU A 21 -1.23 8.46 21.16
C GLU A 21 -2.24 9.02 22.17
N ARG A 22 -2.86 10.17 21.87
CA ARG A 22 -3.90 10.76 22.73
C ARG A 22 -5.14 9.87 22.81
N LEU A 23 -5.60 9.32 21.69
CA LEU A 23 -6.71 8.38 21.66
C LEU A 23 -6.41 7.12 22.50
N LEU A 24 -5.21 6.57 22.38
CA LEU A 24 -4.78 5.42 23.17
C LEU A 24 -4.67 5.74 24.67
N PHE A 25 -4.17 6.92 25.02
CA PHE A 25 -4.07 7.37 26.41
C PHE A 25 -5.45 7.58 27.06
N ASN A 26 -6.37 8.29 26.39
CA ASN A 26 -7.70 8.54 26.90
C ASN A 26 -8.50 7.25 27.12
N ASN A 27 -8.22 6.20 26.34
CA ASN A 27 -8.87 4.90 26.48
C ASN A 27 -8.06 3.90 27.32
N GLY A 28 -7.06 4.38 28.07
CA GLY A 28 -6.32 3.57 29.05
C GLY A 28 -5.39 2.49 28.48
N VAL A 29 -5.11 2.55 27.17
CA VAL A 29 -4.21 1.60 26.49
C VAL A 29 -2.76 1.86 26.88
N ILE A 30 -2.38 3.13 26.96
CA ILE A 30 -1.05 3.56 27.40
C ILE A 30 -1.15 4.38 28.68
N LYS A 31 -0.16 4.23 29.55
CA LYS A 31 -0.14 4.90 30.86
C LYS A 31 0.44 6.31 30.81
N THR A 32 1.25 6.60 29.82
CA THR A 32 1.92 7.88 29.59
C THR A 32 1.86 8.22 28.13
N LEU A 33 1.63 9.50 27.82
CA LEU A 33 1.66 9.97 26.45
C LEU A 33 3.05 9.85 25.86
N GLY A 34 3.17 9.18 24.75
CA GLY A 34 4.35 9.22 23.91
C GLY A 34 4.51 10.58 23.22
N SER A 35 5.73 10.92 22.88
CA SER A 35 6.07 12.13 22.12
C SER A 35 6.92 11.72 20.93
N VAL A 36 6.55 12.20 19.76
CA VAL A 36 7.32 11.99 18.53
C VAL A 36 8.74 12.53 18.71
N ASP A 37 8.88 13.72 19.29
CA ASP A 37 10.17 14.37 19.53
C ASP A 37 11.08 13.57 20.49
N LYS A 38 10.49 12.76 21.39
CA LYS A 38 11.23 11.90 22.33
C LYS A 38 11.42 10.47 21.82
N GLY A 39 10.82 10.12 20.68
CA GLY A 39 10.91 8.80 20.09
C GLY A 39 10.37 7.66 20.97
N ASN A 40 9.36 7.93 21.81
CA ASN A 40 8.79 6.97 22.75
C ASN A 40 7.29 6.70 22.50
N THR A 41 6.84 6.86 21.27
CA THR A 41 5.45 6.58 20.84
C THR A 41 5.21 5.07 20.77
N GLN A 42 3.98 4.66 21.07
CA GLN A 42 3.56 3.24 21.01
C GLN A 42 3.43 2.74 19.57
N THR A 43 3.06 3.62 18.65
CA THR A 43 2.80 3.26 17.25
C THR A 43 4.06 3.15 16.41
N ASP A 44 5.12 3.89 16.76
CA ASP A 44 6.39 3.87 16.04
C ASP A 44 7.28 2.73 16.57
N SER A 45 7.27 1.62 15.88
CA SER A 45 7.98 0.39 16.30
C SER A 45 9.43 0.33 15.85
N MET A 46 9.78 1.01 14.74
CA MET A 46 11.13 1.01 14.18
C MET A 46 12.03 2.03 14.87
N VAL A 47 13.30 1.69 15.02
CA VAL A 47 14.32 2.62 15.53
C VAL A 47 14.41 3.87 14.65
N LEU A 48 14.29 3.70 13.34
CA LEU A 48 14.30 4.78 12.36
C LEU A 48 13.12 5.74 12.49
N GLU A 49 11.91 5.24 12.74
CA GLU A 49 10.72 6.05 12.99
C GLU A 49 10.95 6.98 14.18
N ARG A 50 11.50 6.42 15.26
CA ARG A 50 11.82 7.15 16.49
C ARG A 50 12.92 8.19 16.32
N GLN A 51 13.97 7.85 15.54
CA GLN A 51 15.09 8.76 15.28
C GLN A 51 14.69 9.93 14.39
N ARG A 52 13.82 9.69 13.41
CA ARG A 52 13.40 10.70 12.42
C ARG A 52 12.11 11.43 12.80
N GLY A 53 11.37 10.93 13.79
CA GLY A 53 10.08 11.48 14.19
C GLY A 53 9.00 11.35 13.12
N ILE A 54 9.10 10.34 12.23
CA ILE A 54 8.12 10.07 11.18
C ILE A 54 7.67 8.62 11.23
N THR A 55 6.39 8.36 11.02
CA THR A 55 5.86 7.01 10.82
C THR A 55 6.25 6.52 9.41
N ILE A 56 6.83 5.34 9.31
CA ILE A 56 7.30 4.72 8.06
C ILE A 56 6.37 3.58 7.65
N LYS A 57 6.03 2.68 8.57
CA LYS A 57 5.16 1.53 8.34
C LYS A 57 3.81 1.73 9.01
N SER A 58 2.76 1.24 8.36
CA SER A 58 1.43 1.25 8.98
C SER A 58 1.40 0.36 10.22
N ALA A 59 0.78 0.83 11.30
CA ALA A 59 0.61 0.11 12.55
C ALA A 59 -0.87 -0.14 12.84
N VAL A 60 -1.16 -1.29 13.46
CA VAL A 60 -2.51 -1.62 13.94
C VAL A 60 -2.49 -1.66 15.45
N THR A 61 -3.33 -0.85 16.06
CA THR A 61 -3.53 -0.83 17.53
C THR A 61 -5.03 -0.83 17.80
N SER A 62 -5.46 -1.46 18.89
CA SER A 62 -6.89 -1.52 19.22
C SER A 62 -7.17 -1.05 20.64
N PHE A 63 -8.37 -0.52 20.83
CA PHE A 63 -8.96 -0.25 22.14
C PHE A 63 -10.47 -0.50 22.07
N ALA A 64 -11.11 -0.54 23.24
CA ALA A 64 -12.55 -0.70 23.35
C ALA A 64 -13.15 0.54 24.02
N ILE A 65 -14.29 0.97 23.50
CA ILE A 65 -15.13 2.00 24.11
C ILE A 65 -16.53 1.39 24.22
N ASP A 66 -17.02 1.22 25.43
CA ASP A 66 -18.28 0.53 25.71
C ASP A 66 -18.31 -0.87 25.06
N ASP A 67 -19.22 -1.12 24.13
CA ASP A 67 -19.39 -2.37 23.38
C ASP A 67 -18.76 -2.34 21.98
N VAL A 68 -17.97 -1.28 21.65
CA VAL A 68 -17.33 -1.09 20.35
C VAL A 68 -15.83 -1.31 20.47
N LYS A 69 -15.29 -2.29 19.73
CA LYS A 69 -13.85 -2.44 19.51
C LYS A 69 -13.43 -1.55 18.34
N ILE A 70 -12.44 -0.71 18.54
CA ILE A 70 -11.87 0.16 17.51
C ILE A 70 -10.45 -0.30 17.23
N ASN A 71 -10.19 -0.71 15.99
CA ASN A 71 -8.84 -0.91 15.47
C ASN A 71 -8.42 0.39 14.79
N ILE A 72 -7.36 1.04 15.29
CA ILE A 72 -6.73 2.16 14.62
C ILE A 72 -5.65 1.61 13.70
N LEU A 73 -5.72 2.02 12.44
CA LEU A 73 -4.68 1.80 11.46
C LEU A 73 -3.94 3.15 11.28
N ASP A 74 -2.81 3.25 11.97
CA ASP A 74 -1.94 4.42 11.85
C ASP A 74 -1.10 4.31 10.59
N THR A 75 -1.13 5.33 9.73
CA THR A 75 -0.48 5.31 8.41
C THR A 75 0.63 6.34 8.34
N PRO A 76 1.67 6.17 7.51
CA PRO A 76 2.65 7.21 7.28
C PRO A 76 2.04 8.52 6.79
N GLY A 77 2.61 9.65 7.23
CA GLY A 77 2.26 10.98 6.73
C GLY A 77 3.18 11.46 5.61
N HIS A 78 4.34 10.83 5.41
CA HIS A 78 5.31 11.24 4.40
C HIS A 78 4.94 10.71 3.00
N PRO A 79 5.02 11.54 1.93
CA PRO A 79 4.65 11.11 0.58
C PRO A 79 5.47 9.93 0.05
N ASP A 80 6.72 9.74 0.47
CA ASP A 80 7.55 8.61 0.07
C ASP A 80 7.00 7.24 0.53
N PHE A 81 6.09 7.23 1.51
CA PHE A 81 5.44 6.02 2.03
C PHE A 81 3.96 5.94 1.67
N ILE A 82 3.54 6.61 0.60
CA ILE A 82 2.14 6.61 0.14
C ILE A 82 1.63 5.20 -0.18
N ALA A 83 2.51 4.29 -0.57
CA ALA A 83 2.20 2.88 -0.80
C ALA A 83 1.64 2.19 0.46
N GLU A 84 2.12 2.53 1.64
CA GLU A 84 1.58 2.02 2.91
C GLU A 84 0.16 2.50 3.15
N VAL A 85 -0.12 3.77 2.81
CA VAL A 85 -1.47 4.34 2.90
C VAL A 85 -2.42 3.62 1.96
N GLU A 86 -2.00 3.38 0.71
CA GLU A 86 -2.79 2.70 -0.32
C GLU A 86 -3.35 1.36 0.14
N ARG A 87 -2.50 0.55 0.76
CA ARG A 87 -2.85 -0.80 1.24
C ARG A 87 -3.91 -0.77 2.33
N VAL A 88 -3.86 0.26 3.17
CA VAL A 88 -4.78 0.42 4.31
C VAL A 88 -6.15 0.92 3.86
N LEU A 89 -6.24 1.79 2.86
CA LEU A 89 -7.49 2.44 2.45
C LEU A 89 -8.64 1.47 2.16
N ASN A 90 -8.34 0.34 1.52
CA ASN A 90 -9.34 -0.65 1.11
C ASN A 90 -9.96 -1.42 2.29
N VAL A 91 -9.28 -1.45 3.43
CA VAL A 91 -9.69 -2.22 4.61
C VAL A 91 -10.35 -1.36 5.70
N LEU A 92 -10.49 -0.05 5.46
CA LEU A 92 -11.10 0.89 6.40
C LEU A 92 -12.63 0.84 6.38
N ASP A 93 -13.23 0.98 7.57
CA ASP A 93 -14.65 1.29 7.75
C ASP A 93 -14.88 2.81 7.73
N ALA A 94 -13.94 3.58 8.25
CA ALA A 94 -13.92 5.05 8.19
C ALA A 94 -12.50 5.59 8.31
N ALA A 95 -12.33 6.90 8.07
CA ALA A 95 -11.07 7.60 8.20
C ALA A 95 -11.20 8.87 9.05
N VAL A 96 -10.15 9.17 9.81
CA VAL A 96 -9.92 10.47 10.42
C VAL A 96 -8.80 11.16 9.62
N LEU A 97 -9.16 12.21 8.89
CA LEU A 97 -8.19 13.03 8.15
C LEU A 97 -7.76 14.20 9.04
N VAL A 98 -6.50 14.17 9.47
CA VAL A 98 -5.94 15.18 10.37
C VAL A 98 -5.34 16.32 9.54
N ILE A 99 -5.69 17.54 9.87
CA ILE A 99 -5.22 18.79 9.25
C ILE A 99 -4.65 19.68 10.34
N SER A 100 -3.55 20.36 10.08
CA SER A 100 -3.00 21.35 11.01
C SER A 100 -3.76 22.68 10.90
N ALA A 101 -4.22 23.22 12.05
CA ALA A 101 -4.86 24.54 12.11
C ALA A 101 -3.94 25.69 11.66
N VAL A 102 -2.62 25.47 11.75
CA VAL A 102 -1.60 26.46 11.37
C VAL A 102 -1.26 26.35 9.89
N GLU A 103 -0.95 25.14 9.40
CA GLU A 103 -0.47 24.89 8.03
C GLU A 103 -1.62 24.82 7.01
N GLY A 104 -2.82 24.43 7.45
CA GLY A 104 -4.00 24.32 6.60
C GLY A 104 -3.99 23.10 5.68
N VAL A 105 -4.72 23.18 4.58
CA VAL A 105 -4.86 22.09 3.60
C VAL A 105 -3.63 22.04 2.69
N GLN A 106 -2.84 21.00 2.84
CA GLN A 106 -1.65 20.73 2.04
C GLN A 106 -2.00 19.90 0.78
N ALA A 107 -1.07 19.87 -0.19
CA ALA A 107 -1.25 19.09 -1.42
C ALA A 107 -1.55 17.61 -1.13
N GLN A 108 -0.81 17.01 -0.18
CA GLN A 108 -1.02 15.63 0.24
C GLN A 108 -2.39 15.41 0.89
N THR A 109 -2.90 16.37 1.66
CA THR A 109 -4.25 16.31 2.23
C THR A 109 -5.31 16.19 1.12
N THR A 110 -5.12 16.93 0.03
CA THR A 110 -6.03 16.89 -1.14
C THR A 110 -5.95 15.53 -1.85
N ILE A 111 -4.76 14.96 -2.01
CA ILE A 111 -4.55 13.64 -2.61
C ILE A 111 -5.24 12.56 -1.77
N LEU A 112 -5.03 12.56 -0.45
CA LEU A 112 -5.67 11.62 0.49
C LEU A 112 -7.19 11.73 0.44
N MET A 113 -7.74 12.95 0.46
CA MET A 113 -9.20 13.17 0.41
C MET A 113 -9.81 12.63 -0.89
N ARG A 114 -9.16 12.84 -2.03
CA ARG A 114 -9.62 12.31 -3.33
C ARG A 114 -9.68 10.78 -3.32
N ALA A 115 -8.69 10.12 -2.74
CA ALA A 115 -8.68 8.67 -2.61
C ALA A 115 -9.83 8.18 -1.70
N LEU A 116 -10.03 8.81 -0.55
CA LEU A 116 -11.12 8.51 0.38
C LEU A 116 -12.51 8.68 -0.27
N GLN A 117 -12.70 9.77 -1.02
CA GLN A 117 -13.95 10.03 -1.74
C GLN A 117 -14.21 9.00 -2.85
N ARG A 118 -13.19 8.64 -3.65
CA ARG A 118 -13.31 7.62 -4.69
C ARG A 118 -13.70 6.27 -4.11
N LEU A 119 -13.11 5.90 -2.99
CA LEU A 119 -13.41 4.66 -2.25
C LEU A 119 -14.70 4.74 -1.43
N LYS A 120 -15.33 5.93 -1.36
CA LYS A 120 -16.51 6.19 -0.54
C LYS A 120 -16.29 5.81 0.94
N VAL A 121 -15.09 6.06 1.45
CA VAL A 121 -14.78 5.84 2.86
C VAL A 121 -15.37 6.97 3.69
N PRO A 122 -16.26 6.70 4.66
CA PRO A 122 -16.77 7.71 5.58
C PRO A 122 -15.62 8.45 6.26
N THR A 123 -15.57 9.77 6.11
CA THR A 123 -14.41 10.56 6.55
C THR A 123 -14.85 11.62 7.55
N VAL A 124 -14.08 11.73 8.63
CA VAL A 124 -14.16 12.80 9.63
C VAL A 124 -12.89 13.64 9.52
N ILE A 125 -13.01 14.94 9.47
CA ILE A 125 -11.86 15.85 9.50
C ILE A 125 -11.60 16.26 10.95
N PHE A 126 -10.36 16.14 11.40
CA PHE A 126 -9.89 16.66 12.68
C PHE A 126 -8.84 17.73 12.45
N VAL A 127 -9.18 18.98 12.72
CA VAL A 127 -8.27 20.12 12.64
C VAL A 127 -7.52 20.23 13.96
N ASN A 128 -6.27 19.79 13.94
CA ASN A 128 -5.38 19.70 15.10
C ASN A 128 -4.56 20.98 15.28
N LYS A 129 -3.93 21.13 16.44
CA LYS A 129 -3.04 22.25 16.81
C LYS A 129 -3.75 23.61 16.97
N ILE A 130 -4.99 23.63 17.44
CA ILE A 130 -5.70 24.90 17.73
C ILE A 130 -5.04 25.71 18.86
N ASP A 131 -4.20 25.06 19.66
CA ASP A 131 -3.40 25.65 20.74
C ASP A 131 -2.15 26.40 20.27
N ARG A 132 -1.79 26.28 18.99
CA ARG A 132 -0.57 26.88 18.42
C ARG A 132 -0.84 28.28 17.88
N MET A 133 0.08 29.20 18.14
CA MET A 133 0.06 30.54 17.55
C MET A 133 0.02 30.45 16.01
N GLY A 134 -0.83 31.24 15.38
CA GLY A 134 -1.09 31.20 13.94
C GLY A 134 -2.19 30.22 13.52
N ALA A 135 -2.85 29.52 14.47
CA ALA A 135 -4.01 28.70 14.17
C ALA A 135 -5.15 29.54 13.58
N ARG A 136 -5.89 28.97 12.61
CA ARG A 136 -6.98 29.63 11.87
C ARG A 136 -8.27 28.83 12.01
N TYR A 137 -9.41 29.50 12.05
CA TYR A 137 -10.73 28.85 12.10
C TYR A 137 -11.55 29.13 10.84
N GLU A 138 -12.14 30.34 10.70
CA GLU A 138 -13.02 30.70 9.58
C GLU A 138 -12.36 30.52 8.20
N GLN A 139 -11.12 31.01 8.08
CA GLN A 139 -10.34 30.87 6.84
C GLN A 139 -10.10 29.39 6.51
N LEU A 140 -9.85 28.55 7.52
CA LEU A 140 -9.58 27.15 7.32
C LEU A 140 -10.85 26.36 6.97
N ILE A 141 -11.98 26.68 7.54
CA ILE A 141 -13.28 26.13 7.12
C ILE A 141 -13.53 26.43 5.64
N SER A 142 -13.31 27.67 5.22
CA SER A 142 -13.44 28.06 3.82
C SER A 142 -12.44 27.32 2.92
N GLU A 143 -11.20 27.16 3.38
CA GLU A 143 -10.16 26.41 2.66
C GLU A 143 -10.52 24.93 2.51
N ILE A 144 -11.00 24.27 3.57
CA ILE A 144 -11.47 22.88 3.54
C ILE A 144 -12.65 22.72 2.58
N SER A 145 -13.62 23.64 2.65
CA SER A 145 -14.78 23.63 1.77
C SER A 145 -14.40 23.74 0.29
N ASN A 146 -13.47 24.63 -0.04
CA ASN A 146 -13.06 24.88 -1.41
C ASN A 146 -12.12 23.80 -2.00
N LYS A 147 -11.17 23.30 -1.20
CA LYS A 147 -10.12 22.40 -1.68
C LYS A 147 -10.44 20.92 -1.50
N LEU A 148 -11.24 20.54 -0.49
CA LEU A 148 -11.50 19.14 -0.17
C LEU A 148 -12.93 18.72 -0.47
N SER A 149 -13.93 19.41 0.08
CA SER A 149 -15.34 19.08 -0.15
C SER A 149 -16.24 20.24 0.26
N PRO A 150 -17.18 20.69 -0.60
CA PRO A 150 -18.16 21.69 -0.23
C PRO A 150 -19.20 21.16 0.78
N ASN A 151 -19.31 19.83 0.92
CA ASN A 151 -20.28 19.18 1.78
C ASN A 151 -19.71 18.92 3.19
N ILE A 152 -19.30 19.97 3.88
CA ILE A 152 -18.73 19.88 5.25
C ILE A 152 -19.65 20.56 6.27
N ILE A 153 -19.42 20.24 7.55
CA ILE A 153 -20.09 20.89 8.68
C ILE A 153 -19.14 20.99 9.87
N ALA A 154 -18.94 22.20 10.39
CA ALA A 154 -18.20 22.38 11.65
C ALA A 154 -19.04 21.85 12.81
N MET A 155 -18.44 20.99 13.64
CA MET A 155 -19.12 20.33 14.75
C MET A 155 -19.07 21.14 16.05
N GLY A 156 -18.48 22.31 16.03
CA GLY A 156 -18.38 23.19 17.17
C GLY A 156 -17.59 24.47 16.88
N ASP A 157 -17.58 25.38 17.83
CA ASP A 157 -16.83 26.62 17.81
C ASP A 157 -15.55 26.52 18.64
N VAL A 158 -14.57 27.37 18.34
CA VAL A 158 -13.29 27.43 19.04
C VAL A 158 -13.15 28.78 19.74
N GLU A 159 -12.87 28.72 21.03
CA GLU A 159 -12.53 29.91 21.83
C GLU A 159 -11.04 29.92 22.18
N ASN A 160 -10.47 31.10 22.41
CA ASN A 160 -9.03 31.30 22.73
C ASN A 160 -8.06 30.67 21.73
N LEU A 161 -8.44 30.64 20.46
CA LEU A 161 -7.67 30.06 19.35
C LEU A 161 -6.22 30.60 19.34
N GLY A 162 -5.26 29.72 19.08
CA GLY A 162 -3.84 30.06 19.00
C GLY A 162 -3.17 30.18 20.37
N THR A 163 -3.79 29.76 21.42
CA THR A 163 -3.26 29.77 22.80
C THR A 163 -3.36 28.39 23.45
N LYS A 164 -2.55 28.15 24.48
CA LYS A 164 -2.63 26.92 25.28
C LYS A 164 -3.96 26.71 26.01
N TYR A 165 -4.80 27.76 26.03
CA TYR A 165 -6.13 27.75 26.64
C TYR A 165 -7.24 27.60 25.58
N ALA A 166 -6.90 27.27 24.36
CA ALA A 166 -7.87 27.01 23.29
C ALA A 166 -8.85 25.92 23.72
N THR A 167 -10.14 26.18 23.54
CA THR A 167 -11.23 25.24 23.87
C THR A 167 -12.10 25.01 22.65
N PHE A 168 -12.68 23.80 22.56
CA PHE A 168 -13.65 23.43 21.53
C PHE A 168 -15.00 23.23 22.21
N LYS A 169 -16.00 23.97 21.77
CA LYS A 169 -17.36 23.86 22.25
C LYS A 169 -18.24 23.20 21.22
N ARG A 170 -18.56 21.93 21.46
CA ARG A 170 -19.40 21.15 20.54
C ARG A 170 -20.80 21.76 20.43
N LEU A 171 -21.29 21.87 19.19
CA LEU A 171 -22.65 22.21 18.86
C LEU A 171 -23.53 20.96 18.82
N ASP A 172 -24.77 21.05 19.25
CA ASP A 172 -25.75 19.97 19.14
C ASP A 172 -26.30 19.90 17.72
N ILE A 173 -25.45 19.36 16.83
CA ILE A 173 -25.78 19.21 15.42
C ILE A 173 -26.26 17.77 15.20
N ARG A 174 -27.50 17.63 14.74
CA ARG A 174 -28.03 16.33 14.33
C ARG A 174 -27.23 15.77 13.19
N ARG A 175 -27.01 14.44 13.21
CA ARG A 175 -26.36 13.70 12.14
C ARG A 175 -27.02 14.03 10.80
N ASN A 176 -26.21 14.41 9.84
CA ASN A 176 -26.61 14.68 8.47
C ASN A 176 -25.59 14.05 7.51
N ASP A 177 -25.83 14.11 6.20
CA ASP A 177 -24.96 13.55 5.18
C ASP A 177 -23.70 14.39 4.92
N LYS A 178 -23.46 15.43 5.72
CA LYS A 178 -22.28 16.28 5.60
C LYS A 178 -21.08 15.67 6.32
N MET A 179 -19.90 15.96 5.79
CA MET A 179 -18.63 15.54 6.38
C MET A 179 -18.33 16.38 7.63
N PRO A 180 -18.22 15.79 8.82
CA PRO A 180 -17.99 16.53 10.05
C PRO A 180 -16.54 17.03 10.15
N VAL A 181 -16.39 18.25 10.65
CA VAL A 181 -15.10 18.88 10.93
C VAL A 181 -15.04 19.22 12.42
N PHE A 182 -14.14 18.55 13.13
CA PHE A 182 -13.82 18.83 14.52
C PHE A 182 -12.55 19.65 14.59
N PHE A 183 -12.49 20.52 15.60
CA PHE A 183 -11.30 21.30 15.92
C PHE A 183 -10.77 20.87 17.28
N GLY A 184 -9.45 20.78 17.42
CA GLY A 184 -8.89 20.34 18.67
C GLY A 184 -7.38 20.43 18.76
N SER A 185 -6.85 19.89 19.85
CA SER A 185 -5.43 19.74 20.08
C SER A 185 -5.15 18.38 20.72
N ALA A 186 -4.38 17.55 20.04
CA ALA A 186 -3.94 16.27 20.59
C ALA A 186 -3.06 16.45 21.84
N ILE A 187 -2.36 17.57 21.96
CA ILE A 187 -1.49 17.87 23.13
C ILE A 187 -2.33 18.25 24.35
N THR A 188 -3.31 19.15 24.21
CA THR A 188 -4.12 19.62 25.32
C THR A 188 -5.37 18.77 25.59
N ASN A 189 -5.66 17.78 24.75
CA ASN A 189 -6.86 16.94 24.75
C ASN A 189 -8.14 17.63 24.26
N THR A 190 -8.07 18.89 23.88
CA THR A 190 -9.24 19.64 23.44
C THR A 190 -9.84 19.03 22.18
N GLY A 191 -11.16 18.80 22.14
CA GLY A 191 -11.89 18.27 20.96
C GLY A 191 -11.66 16.79 20.66
N VAL A 192 -10.78 16.10 21.41
CA VAL A 192 -10.46 14.68 21.16
C VAL A 192 -11.53 13.75 21.70
N ASP A 193 -12.10 14.09 22.86
CA ASP A 193 -13.18 13.30 23.45
C ASP A 193 -14.44 13.38 22.59
N GLU A 194 -14.76 14.54 22.03
CA GLU A 194 -15.89 14.76 21.11
C GLU A 194 -15.71 13.99 19.79
N LEU A 195 -14.49 13.96 19.26
CA LEU A 195 -14.13 13.12 18.11
C LEU A 195 -14.33 11.64 18.43
N THR A 196 -13.85 11.21 19.60
CA THR A 196 -13.93 9.82 20.07
C THR A 196 -15.39 9.36 20.20
N GLU A 197 -16.22 10.19 20.81
CA GLU A 197 -17.66 9.96 20.90
C GLU A 197 -18.32 9.87 19.52
N TYR A 198 -17.93 10.72 18.58
CA TYR A 198 -18.48 10.67 17.23
C TYR A 198 -18.09 9.37 16.50
N ILE A 199 -16.86 8.91 16.63
CA ILE A 199 -16.35 7.69 15.98
C ILE A 199 -17.18 6.45 16.37
N LYS A 200 -17.64 6.34 17.61
CA LYS A 200 -18.47 5.21 18.07
C LYS A 200 -19.74 5.00 17.23
N TYR A 201 -20.28 6.07 16.69
CA TYR A 201 -21.51 6.05 15.91
C TYR A 201 -21.28 5.74 14.42
N VAL A 202 -20.05 5.66 13.96
CA VAL A 202 -19.75 5.24 12.58
C VAL A 202 -20.21 3.79 12.40
N SER A 203 -20.84 3.50 11.27
CA SER A 203 -21.25 2.14 10.95
C SER A 203 -20.14 1.44 10.18
N PRO A 204 -19.80 0.17 10.51
CA PRO A 204 -18.86 -0.60 9.72
C PRO A 204 -19.44 -0.83 8.32
N LYS A 205 -18.55 -1.03 7.33
CA LYS A 205 -18.96 -1.41 5.98
C LYS A 205 -19.80 -2.70 6.05
N PRO A 206 -21.01 -2.73 5.48
CA PRO A 206 -21.81 -3.95 5.45
C PRO A 206 -21.10 -4.99 4.57
N SER A 207 -21.06 -6.22 5.03
CA SER A 207 -20.62 -7.37 4.23
C SER A 207 -21.83 -8.07 3.65
N ASN A 208 -21.91 -8.14 2.33
CA ASN A 208 -22.98 -8.85 1.62
C ASN A 208 -22.64 -10.33 1.37
N ASN A 209 -21.44 -10.78 1.73
CA ASN A 209 -20.98 -12.15 1.50
C ASN A 209 -21.41 -13.10 2.62
N LYS A 210 -22.03 -14.22 2.24
CA LYS A 210 -22.42 -15.30 3.18
C LYS A 210 -21.29 -16.27 3.52
N GLY A 211 -20.17 -16.23 2.79
CA GLY A 211 -19.02 -17.13 2.96
C GLY A 211 -17.82 -16.46 3.59
N LEU A 212 -16.70 -17.19 3.62
CA LEU A 212 -15.43 -16.66 4.06
C LEU A 212 -14.95 -15.56 3.09
N SER A 213 -14.61 -14.38 3.63
CA SER A 213 -14.05 -13.29 2.86
C SER A 213 -13.14 -12.41 3.71
N GLY A 214 -11.92 -12.20 3.23
CA GLY A 214 -10.92 -11.33 3.83
C GLY A 214 -9.90 -10.86 2.80
N THR A 215 -9.12 -9.86 3.15
CA THR A 215 -8.05 -9.32 2.29
C THR A 215 -6.78 -9.13 3.09
N VAL A 216 -5.66 -9.53 2.50
CA VAL A 216 -4.32 -9.31 3.02
C VAL A 216 -3.88 -7.91 2.64
N PHE A 217 -3.68 -7.03 3.60
CA PHE A 217 -3.28 -5.63 3.34
C PHE A 217 -1.83 -5.33 3.73
N LYS A 218 -1.19 -6.21 4.52
CA LYS A 218 0.20 -6.05 4.93
C LYS A 218 0.85 -7.42 5.14
N VAL A 219 2.12 -7.52 4.78
CA VAL A 219 2.98 -8.68 5.04
C VAL A 219 4.22 -8.20 5.77
N GLU A 220 4.61 -8.91 6.81
CA GLU A 220 5.85 -8.71 7.55
C GLU A 220 6.63 -10.02 7.65
N ARG A 221 7.92 -9.92 8.02
CA ARG A 221 8.73 -11.07 8.40
C ARG A 221 8.89 -11.12 9.92
N GLY A 222 8.61 -12.26 10.50
CA GLY A 222 8.85 -12.53 11.92
C GLY A 222 10.32 -12.74 12.23
N LYS A 223 10.65 -12.88 13.52
CA LYS A 223 12.04 -13.03 14.00
C LYS A 223 12.77 -14.24 13.43
N ASN A 224 12.04 -15.29 13.06
CA ASN A 224 12.60 -16.51 12.47
C ASN A 224 12.49 -16.51 10.93
N GLY A 225 12.17 -15.37 10.32
CA GLY A 225 11.98 -15.22 8.88
C GLY A 225 10.63 -15.70 8.36
N GLU A 226 9.71 -16.16 9.23
CA GLU A 226 8.37 -16.59 8.87
C GLU A 226 7.53 -15.41 8.34
N LYS A 227 6.66 -15.69 7.37
CA LYS A 227 5.76 -14.69 6.79
C LYS A 227 4.55 -14.48 7.69
N LEU A 228 4.26 -13.23 8.02
CA LEU A 228 3.14 -12.78 8.83
C LEU A 228 2.18 -11.98 7.94
N ALA A 229 0.96 -12.49 7.73
CA ALA A 229 -0.05 -11.81 6.93
C ALA A 229 -1.05 -11.06 7.82
N TYR A 230 -1.17 -9.76 7.63
CA TYR A 230 -2.23 -8.95 8.24
C TYR A 230 -3.47 -9.01 7.36
N VAL A 231 -4.54 -9.54 7.92
CA VAL A 231 -5.78 -9.79 7.21
C VAL A 231 -6.94 -9.03 7.84
N ARG A 232 -7.69 -8.32 7.03
CA ARG A 232 -8.99 -7.76 7.37
C ARG A 232 -10.07 -8.77 6.99
N MET A 233 -10.86 -9.21 7.95
CA MET A 233 -12.01 -10.10 7.72
C MET A 233 -13.26 -9.28 7.40
N PHE A 234 -13.91 -9.56 6.26
CA PHE A 234 -15.19 -8.94 5.90
C PHE A 234 -16.37 -9.83 6.27
N SER A 235 -16.25 -11.16 6.11
CA SER A 235 -17.28 -12.12 6.46
C SER A 235 -16.68 -13.48 6.82
N GLY A 236 -17.45 -14.30 7.55
CA GLY A 236 -17.02 -15.61 8.01
C GLY A 236 -16.04 -15.56 9.18
N ALA A 237 -15.30 -16.63 9.37
CA ALA A 237 -14.26 -16.78 10.39
C ALA A 237 -13.12 -17.63 9.88
N ILE A 238 -11.91 -17.38 10.38
CA ILE A 238 -10.73 -18.24 10.17
C ILE A 238 -10.32 -18.80 11.53
N HIS A 239 -10.01 -20.08 11.57
CA HIS A 239 -9.55 -20.78 12.76
C HIS A 239 -8.10 -21.25 12.59
N THR A 240 -7.42 -21.44 13.70
CA THR A 240 -6.13 -22.16 13.68
C THR A 240 -6.32 -23.55 13.10
N ARG A 241 -5.39 -23.96 12.21
CA ARG A 241 -5.36 -25.20 11.44
C ARG A 241 -6.24 -25.21 10.18
N ASP A 242 -6.98 -24.14 9.89
CA ASP A 242 -7.70 -24.04 8.61
C ASP A 242 -6.73 -24.12 7.43
N GLN A 243 -7.14 -24.87 6.40
CA GLN A 243 -6.40 -24.94 5.13
C GLN A 243 -6.95 -23.88 4.19
N LEU A 244 -6.11 -22.89 3.87
CA LEU A 244 -6.41 -21.84 2.91
C LEU A 244 -5.66 -22.06 1.60
N LYS A 245 -6.01 -21.30 0.55
CA LYS A 245 -5.33 -21.37 -0.75
C LYS A 245 -3.79 -21.16 -0.65
N PHE A 246 -3.35 -20.33 0.30
CA PHE A 246 -1.95 -19.90 0.44
C PHE A 246 -1.17 -20.68 1.51
N GLY A 247 -1.76 -21.73 2.10
CA GLY A 247 -1.15 -22.53 3.14
C GLY A 247 -2.08 -22.83 4.30
N LYS A 248 -1.53 -23.49 5.33
CA LYS A 248 -2.26 -23.86 6.54
C LYS A 248 -2.01 -22.82 7.63
N VAL A 249 -3.07 -22.30 8.24
CA VAL A 249 -2.98 -21.34 9.35
C VAL A 249 -2.41 -22.05 10.58
N THR A 250 -1.18 -21.70 10.96
CA THR A 250 -0.49 -22.32 12.11
C THR A 250 -0.79 -21.59 13.41
N ALA A 251 -0.92 -20.28 13.38
CA ALA A 251 -1.30 -19.45 14.53
C ALA A 251 -2.07 -18.21 14.06
N ILE A 252 -2.81 -17.61 14.98
CA ILE A 252 -3.56 -16.37 14.79
C ILE A 252 -3.27 -15.46 15.97
N ASP A 253 -2.92 -14.20 15.70
CA ASP A 253 -2.87 -13.15 16.68
C ASP A 253 -3.90 -12.07 16.33
N THR A 254 -4.57 -11.55 17.34
CA THR A 254 -5.51 -10.42 17.25
C THR A 254 -5.02 -9.24 18.06
N PHE A 255 -5.60 -8.08 17.84
CA PHE A 255 -5.26 -6.87 18.56
C PHE A 255 -6.29 -6.61 19.67
N SER A 256 -5.83 -6.36 20.88
CA SER A 256 -6.70 -6.08 22.04
C SER A 256 -6.01 -5.15 23.02
N ASN A 257 -6.61 -3.97 23.25
CA ASN A 257 -6.12 -2.96 24.21
C ASN A 257 -4.61 -2.69 24.09
N GLY A 258 -4.16 -2.37 22.89
CA GLY A 258 -2.77 -2.06 22.58
C GLY A 258 -1.82 -3.27 22.53
N ALA A 259 -2.28 -4.46 22.85
CA ALA A 259 -1.48 -5.68 22.84
C ALA A 259 -1.84 -6.58 21.65
N ILE A 260 -0.86 -7.37 21.23
CA ILE A 260 -1.05 -8.49 20.29
C ILE A 260 -1.32 -9.73 21.14
N VAL A 261 -2.47 -10.38 20.93
CA VAL A 261 -2.93 -11.49 21.75
C VAL A 261 -3.17 -12.72 20.89
N PRO A 262 -2.60 -13.87 21.23
CA PRO A 262 -2.90 -15.13 20.55
C PRO A 262 -4.39 -15.48 20.60
N ALA A 263 -4.93 -15.91 19.47
CA ALA A 263 -6.35 -16.28 19.35
C ALA A 263 -6.51 -17.62 18.63
N LYS A 264 -7.62 -18.30 18.90
CA LYS A 264 -7.99 -19.54 18.19
C LYS A 264 -8.70 -19.26 16.86
N SER A 265 -9.29 -18.08 16.73
CA SER A 265 -10.01 -17.65 15.54
C SER A 265 -10.04 -16.13 15.41
N VAL A 266 -10.27 -15.67 14.19
CA VAL A 266 -10.61 -14.29 13.86
C VAL A 266 -11.97 -14.26 13.18
N LEU A 267 -12.81 -13.29 13.54
CA LEU A 267 -14.19 -13.17 13.08
C LEU A 267 -14.34 -12.00 12.08
N ALA A 268 -15.46 -12.00 11.36
CA ALA A 268 -15.86 -10.90 10.49
C ALA A 268 -15.79 -9.56 11.23
N GLY A 269 -15.27 -8.54 10.55
CA GLY A 269 -15.08 -7.21 11.09
C GLY A 269 -13.71 -6.98 11.74
N ASP A 270 -12.96 -8.01 12.07
CA ASP A 270 -11.68 -7.85 12.79
C ASP A 270 -10.46 -7.89 11.87
N ILE A 271 -9.33 -7.50 12.43
CA ILE A 271 -8.00 -7.60 11.84
C ILE A 271 -7.18 -8.60 12.66
N ALA A 272 -6.46 -9.47 11.97
CA ALA A 272 -5.57 -10.43 12.61
C ALA A 272 -4.25 -10.57 11.86
N LYS A 273 -3.23 -11.07 12.57
CA LYS A 273 -2.00 -11.62 11.98
C LYS A 273 -2.20 -13.12 11.82
N LEU A 274 -2.03 -13.61 10.62
CA LEU A 274 -2.06 -15.04 10.30
C LEU A 274 -0.66 -15.54 10.01
N TYR A 275 -0.34 -16.69 10.57
CA TYR A 275 0.92 -17.41 10.41
C TYR A 275 0.71 -18.67 9.54
N GLY A 276 1.76 -19.10 8.82
CA GLY A 276 1.77 -20.33 8.03
C GLY A 276 1.30 -20.17 6.57
N LEU A 277 1.05 -18.95 6.12
CA LEU A 277 0.66 -18.65 4.74
C LEU A 277 1.91 -18.26 3.92
N ALA A 278 2.65 -19.26 3.41
CA ALA A 278 3.94 -19.03 2.76
C ALA A 278 3.83 -18.27 1.43
N ASP A 279 2.77 -18.56 0.66
CA ASP A 279 2.61 -18.05 -0.70
C ASP A 279 1.76 -16.77 -0.79
N VAL A 280 1.31 -16.26 0.37
CA VAL A 280 0.44 -15.09 0.44
C VAL A 280 1.18 -13.81 0.03
N LYS A 281 0.47 -12.92 -0.67
CA LYS A 281 0.94 -11.60 -1.09
C LYS A 281 -0.04 -10.51 -0.60
N ILE A 282 0.47 -9.28 -0.54
CA ILE A 282 -0.39 -8.10 -0.31
C ILE A 282 -1.40 -7.97 -1.45
N GLY A 283 -2.66 -7.74 -1.11
CA GLY A 283 -3.77 -7.67 -2.05
C GLY A 283 -4.51 -9.00 -2.27
N ASP A 284 -3.95 -10.13 -1.79
CA ASP A 284 -4.61 -11.42 -1.91
C ASP A 284 -5.94 -11.46 -1.14
N ASN A 285 -6.93 -12.08 -1.78
CA ASN A 285 -8.23 -12.33 -1.17
C ASN A 285 -8.28 -13.74 -0.57
N ILE A 286 -8.77 -13.83 0.66
CA ILE A 286 -9.04 -15.09 1.36
C ILE A 286 -10.53 -15.38 1.21
N GLY A 287 -10.86 -16.49 0.53
CA GLY A 287 -12.24 -16.82 0.21
C GLY A 287 -12.80 -15.99 -0.95
N ALA A 288 -14.04 -15.52 -0.85
CA ALA A 288 -14.68 -14.72 -1.89
C ALA A 288 -14.05 -13.32 -1.98
N SER A 289 -13.78 -12.86 -3.20
CA SER A 289 -13.25 -11.51 -3.43
C SER A 289 -14.29 -10.44 -3.08
N VAL A 290 -13.91 -9.48 -2.26
CA VAL A 290 -14.70 -8.27 -1.95
C VAL A 290 -14.18 -7.07 -2.74
N ILE A 291 -12.89 -7.08 -3.07
CA ILE A 291 -12.22 -5.99 -3.79
C ILE A 291 -12.05 -6.43 -5.24
N ALA A 292 -12.75 -5.76 -6.14
CA ALA A 292 -12.62 -5.97 -7.57
C ALA A 292 -11.41 -5.17 -8.08
N GLY A 293 -10.38 -5.90 -8.54
CA GLY A 293 -9.26 -5.31 -9.27
C GLY A 293 -8.13 -4.73 -8.41
N ASN A 294 -6.96 -4.60 -9.04
CA ASN A 294 -5.79 -3.90 -8.50
C ASN A 294 -5.83 -2.41 -8.93
N ASP A 295 -6.93 -1.72 -8.70
CA ASP A 295 -6.98 -0.28 -9.00
C ASP A 295 -6.14 0.48 -7.98
N TYR A 296 -4.96 0.91 -8.41
CA TYR A 296 -4.14 1.84 -7.64
C TYR A 296 -4.85 3.18 -7.48
N HIS A 297 -4.87 3.70 -6.26
CA HIS A 297 -5.51 4.99 -5.93
C HIS A 297 -4.53 6.14 -6.02
N PHE A 298 -3.25 5.85 -5.92
CA PHE A 298 -2.15 6.80 -6.08
C PHE A 298 -1.33 6.46 -7.31
N ALA A 299 -0.59 7.44 -7.81
CA ALA A 299 0.33 7.21 -8.91
C ALA A 299 1.44 6.23 -8.49
N PRO A 300 1.89 5.34 -9.37
CA PRO A 300 3.03 4.48 -9.10
C PRO A 300 4.31 5.31 -8.90
N PRO A 301 5.37 4.72 -8.31
CA PRO A 301 6.64 5.41 -8.17
C PRO A 301 7.21 5.80 -9.53
N THR A 302 7.80 6.99 -9.62
CA THR A 302 8.35 7.56 -10.86
C THR A 302 9.87 7.68 -10.86
N LEU A 303 10.49 7.32 -9.75
CA LEU A 303 11.94 7.35 -9.58
C LEU A 303 12.51 5.95 -9.50
N GLU A 304 13.72 5.77 -9.98
CA GLU A 304 14.48 4.53 -9.80
C GLU A 304 15.92 4.82 -9.41
N THR A 305 16.55 3.86 -8.75
CA THR A 305 17.98 3.88 -8.42
C THR A 305 18.55 2.48 -8.52
N VAL A 306 19.83 2.39 -8.89
CA VAL A 306 20.57 1.13 -8.85
C VAL A 306 21.17 0.96 -7.46
N ILE A 307 21.01 -0.23 -6.89
CA ILE A 307 21.57 -0.62 -5.59
C ILE A 307 22.72 -1.61 -5.77
N LYS A 308 23.81 -1.37 -5.04
CA LYS A 308 25.00 -2.26 -5.05
C LYS A 308 25.43 -2.54 -3.60
N PRO A 309 25.83 -3.78 -3.29
CA PRO A 309 26.43 -4.05 -2.00
C PRO A 309 27.79 -3.36 -1.89
N ILE A 310 28.18 -2.93 -0.71
CA ILE A 310 29.52 -2.39 -0.45
C ILE A 310 30.55 -3.50 -0.64
N ASP A 311 30.23 -4.68 -0.10
CA ASP A 311 31.03 -5.89 -0.28
C ASP A 311 30.43 -6.73 -1.43
N SER A 312 31.23 -7.00 -2.46
CA SER A 312 30.83 -7.74 -3.66
C SER A 312 30.41 -9.19 -3.38
N GLU A 313 30.86 -9.81 -2.30
CA GLU A 313 30.47 -11.16 -1.88
C GLU A 313 28.99 -11.23 -1.46
N ASN A 314 28.43 -10.13 -1.05
CA ASN A 314 27.04 -10.04 -0.58
C ASN A 314 25.99 -9.90 -1.69
N LYS A 315 26.32 -10.07 -2.98
CA LYS A 315 25.37 -9.92 -4.09
C LYS A 315 24.16 -10.84 -3.96
N SER A 316 24.37 -12.12 -3.69
CA SER A 316 23.28 -13.10 -3.55
C SER A 316 22.43 -12.84 -2.31
N ALA A 317 23.07 -12.47 -1.19
CA ALA A 317 22.39 -12.10 0.04
C ALA A 317 21.55 -10.81 -0.15
N LEU A 318 22.11 -9.82 -0.84
CA LEU A 318 21.37 -8.59 -1.19
C LEU A 318 20.14 -8.90 -2.02
N ARG A 319 20.27 -9.77 -3.04
CA ARG A 319 19.13 -10.16 -3.87
C ARG A 319 18.01 -10.79 -3.02
N ALA A 320 18.35 -11.75 -2.17
CA ALA A 320 17.39 -12.42 -1.31
C ALA A 320 16.73 -11.44 -0.32
N ALA A 321 17.49 -10.50 0.25
CA ALA A 321 16.96 -9.47 1.14
C ALA A 321 16.01 -8.52 0.39
N LEU A 322 16.36 -8.10 -0.83
CA LEU A 322 15.50 -7.24 -1.65
C LEU A 322 14.22 -7.94 -2.07
N ASP A 323 14.26 -9.23 -2.44
CA ASP A 323 13.07 -10.01 -2.75
C ASP A 323 12.12 -10.07 -1.53
N GLN A 324 12.66 -10.22 -0.32
CA GLN A 324 11.85 -10.17 0.91
C GLN A 324 11.27 -8.78 1.20
N LEU A 325 12.01 -7.71 0.93
CA LEU A 325 11.49 -6.34 1.04
C LEU A 325 10.40 -6.07 0.00
N ALA A 326 10.55 -6.57 -1.23
CA ALA A 326 9.53 -6.45 -2.27
C ALA A 326 8.24 -7.22 -1.94
N GLU A 327 8.30 -8.32 -1.16
CA GLU A 327 7.09 -8.96 -0.64
C GLU A 327 6.35 -8.07 0.37
N GLN A 328 7.09 -7.27 1.16
CA GLN A 328 6.54 -6.32 2.13
C GLN A 328 6.11 -5.01 1.46
N ASP A 329 6.77 -4.61 0.38
CA ASP A 329 6.43 -3.45 -0.44
C ASP A 329 6.55 -3.76 -1.94
N PRO A 330 5.47 -4.27 -2.58
CA PRO A 330 5.48 -4.62 -4.00
C PRO A 330 5.80 -3.44 -4.93
N LEU A 331 5.57 -2.19 -4.50
CA LEU A 331 5.83 -0.99 -5.30
C LEU A 331 7.32 -0.60 -5.36
N ILE A 332 8.19 -1.26 -4.59
CA ILE A 332 9.65 -1.18 -4.80
C ILE A 332 10.02 -1.67 -6.20
N ASN A 333 9.23 -2.56 -6.81
CA ASN A 333 9.36 -3.05 -8.18
C ASN A 333 10.81 -3.33 -8.58
N LEU A 334 11.34 -4.44 -8.06
CA LEU A 334 12.72 -4.86 -8.33
C LEU A 334 12.91 -5.22 -9.80
N ARG A 335 13.80 -4.53 -10.47
CA ARG A 335 14.20 -4.82 -11.83
C ARG A 335 15.66 -5.27 -11.87
N GLN A 336 15.94 -6.38 -12.52
CA GLN A 336 17.30 -6.84 -12.75
C GLN A 336 17.71 -6.57 -14.18
N ASP A 337 18.74 -5.78 -14.38
CA ASP A 337 19.42 -5.64 -15.67
C ASP A 337 20.35 -6.83 -15.89
N ASN A 338 19.97 -7.74 -16.79
CA ASN A 338 20.74 -8.95 -17.07
C ASN A 338 22.00 -8.67 -17.88
N VAL A 339 22.10 -7.53 -18.58
CA VAL A 339 23.26 -7.13 -19.37
C VAL A 339 24.32 -6.50 -18.45
N ARG A 340 23.90 -5.60 -17.57
CA ARG A 340 24.79 -4.92 -16.63
C ARG A 340 24.96 -5.63 -15.30
N HIS A 341 24.14 -6.67 -15.05
CA HIS A 341 24.07 -7.39 -13.77
C HIS A 341 23.81 -6.47 -12.58
N GLU A 342 22.96 -5.47 -12.79
CA GLU A 342 22.57 -4.47 -11.80
C GLU A 342 21.13 -4.71 -11.33
N ILE A 343 20.84 -4.32 -10.09
CA ILE A 343 19.49 -4.35 -9.52
C ILE A 343 19.03 -2.92 -9.36
N ALA A 344 17.91 -2.58 -9.98
CA ALA A 344 17.23 -1.30 -9.83
C ALA A 344 15.99 -1.44 -8.96
N LEU A 345 15.68 -0.39 -8.20
CA LEU A 345 14.48 -0.27 -7.36
C LEU A 345 13.70 0.95 -7.80
N SER A 346 12.37 0.82 -7.83
CA SER A 346 11.47 1.97 -7.94
C SER A 346 11.27 2.64 -6.58
N LEU A 347 11.19 3.97 -6.57
CA LEU A 347 11.12 4.78 -5.36
C LEU A 347 10.11 5.93 -5.52
N TYR A 348 9.50 6.33 -4.40
CA TYR A 348 8.72 7.57 -4.30
C TYR A 348 9.58 8.78 -3.94
N GLY A 349 10.72 8.58 -3.26
CA GLY A 349 11.62 9.65 -2.87
C GLY A 349 12.88 9.19 -2.15
N GLU A 350 13.71 10.15 -1.77
CA GLU A 350 15.02 9.90 -1.14
C GLU A 350 14.91 9.36 0.29
N VAL A 351 13.85 9.73 1.03
CA VAL A 351 13.65 9.22 2.39
C VAL A 351 13.38 7.72 2.38
N GLN A 352 12.59 7.21 1.40
CA GLN A 352 12.40 5.77 1.22
C GLN A 352 13.72 5.05 0.94
N LYS A 353 14.59 5.62 0.12
CA LYS A 353 15.92 5.07 -0.20
C LYS A 353 16.80 4.93 1.05
N GLU A 354 16.80 5.95 1.90
CA GLU A 354 17.54 5.92 3.16
C GLU A 354 16.98 4.86 4.11
N VAL A 355 15.65 4.72 4.20
CA VAL A 355 15.00 3.68 5.01
C VAL A 355 15.37 2.28 4.52
N ILE A 356 15.38 2.05 3.21
CA ILE A 356 15.79 0.76 2.63
C ILE A 356 17.25 0.45 3.00
N LYS A 357 18.15 1.45 2.89
CA LYS A 357 19.56 1.31 3.27
C LYS A 357 19.73 0.88 4.73
N ASP A 358 19.05 1.59 5.62
CA ASP A 358 19.15 1.36 7.04
C ASP A 358 18.51 0.02 7.46
N THR A 359 17.40 -0.36 6.80
CA THR A 359 16.76 -1.68 6.99
C THR A 359 17.68 -2.82 6.55
N LEU A 360 18.31 -2.70 5.37
CA LEU A 360 19.26 -3.71 4.88
C LEU A 360 20.45 -3.89 5.83
N LEU A 361 20.94 -2.79 6.41
CA LEU A 361 22.03 -2.85 7.38
C LEU A 361 21.57 -3.46 8.72
N ALA A 362 20.42 -3.01 9.25
CA ALA A 362 19.96 -3.39 10.59
C ALA A 362 19.39 -4.82 10.64
N GLU A 363 18.62 -5.24 9.64
CA GLU A 363 17.91 -6.54 9.65
C GLU A 363 18.69 -7.64 8.93
N TYR A 364 19.49 -7.29 7.90
CA TYR A 364 20.20 -8.26 7.06
C TYR A 364 21.72 -8.18 7.20
N ASN A 365 22.24 -7.19 7.92
CA ASN A 365 23.68 -6.91 8.05
C ASN A 365 24.37 -6.70 6.68
N ILE A 366 23.68 -6.08 5.73
CA ILE A 366 24.18 -5.82 4.38
C ILE A 366 24.36 -4.32 4.20
N GLY A 367 25.62 -3.87 4.11
CA GLY A 367 25.96 -2.50 3.73
C GLY A 367 25.76 -2.30 2.23
N VAL A 368 25.03 -1.24 1.85
CA VAL A 368 24.73 -0.93 0.45
C VAL A 368 25.07 0.51 0.08
N ARG A 369 25.31 0.72 -1.21
CA ARG A 369 25.37 2.04 -1.83
C ARG A 369 24.36 2.13 -2.94
N PHE A 370 23.81 3.32 -3.13
CA PHE A 370 22.92 3.66 -4.22
C PHE A 370 23.63 4.53 -5.24
N GLU A 371 23.32 4.29 -6.51
CA GLU A 371 23.66 5.23 -7.58
C GLU A 371 22.73 6.45 -7.51
N PRO A 372 23.02 7.53 -8.26
CA PRO A 372 22.12 8.67 -8.34
C PRO A 372 20.70 8.25 -8.75
N THR A 373 19.70 8.83 -8.10
CA THR A 373 18.30 8.60 -8.42
C THR A 373 17.96 9.20 -9.78
N THR A 374 17.29 8.45 -10.63
CA THR A 374 16.86 8.86 -11.97
C THR A 374 15.35 8.71 -12.11
N THR A 375 14.76 9.39 -13.08
CA THR A 375 13.35 9.21 -13.41
C THR A 375 13.17 7.90 -14.17
N ILE A 376 12.13 7.14 -13.85
CA ILE A 376 11.75 5.95 -14.61
C ILE A 376 11.32 6.40 -16.00
N CYS A 377 11.99 5.85 -17.01
CA CYS A 377 11.67 6.07 -18.41
C CYS A 377 10.90 4.87 -18.97
N ILE A 378 10.04 5.13 -19.93
CA ILE A 378 9.31 4.12 -20.69
C ILE A 378 9.63 4.27 -22.18
N GLU A 379 9.59 3.16 -22.88
CA GLU A 379 9.69 3.16 -24.35
C GLU A 379 8.29 3.10 -24.96
N ARG A 380 8.08 3.84 -26.03
CA ARG A 380 6.85 3.77 -26.82
C ARG A 380 7.15 3.50 -28.27
N LEU A 381 6.35 2.63 -28.86
CA LEU A 381 6.48 2.31 -30.28
C LEU A 381 6.04 3.51 -31.13
N LEU A 382 6.87 3.85 -32.11
CA LEU A 382 6.53 4.87 -33.12
C LEU A 382 5.76 4.29 -34.32
N GLY A 383 5.76 2.98 -34.47
CA GLY A 383 5.09 2.29 -35.59
C GLY A 383 4.94 0.80 -35.34
N SER A 384 4.26 0.11 -36.25
CA SER A 384 4.07 -1.34 -36.18
C SER A 384 5.26 -2.09 -36.79
N GLY A 385 5.54 -3.29 -36.26
CA GLY A 385 6.52 -4.20 -36.79
C GLY A 385 6.02 -5.65 -36.72
N SER A 386 6.58 -6.52 -37.55
CA SER A 386 6.28 -7.95 -37.50
C SER A 386 7.54 -8.79 -37.81
N ALA A 387 7.62 -9.93 -37.17
CA ALA A 387 8.67 -10.91 -37.43
C ALA A 387 8.05 -12.31 -37.42
N LEU A 388 8.65 -13.19 -38.22
CA LEU A 388 8.26 -14.59 -38.34
C LEU A 388 9.54 -15.45 -38.30
N GLU A 389 9.59 -16.32 -37.29
CA GLU A 389 10.63 -17.36 -37.20
C GLU A 389 10.02 -18.71 -37.50
N LEU A 390 10.59 -19.37 -38.48
CA LEU A 390 10.12 -20.67 -38.98
C LEU A 390 10.90 -21.81 -38.33
N MET A 391 10.19 -22.84 -37.89
CA MET A 391 10.80 -24.09 -37.50
C MET A 391 11.44 -24.73 -38.78
N PRO A 392 12.72 -25.11 -38.75
CA PRO A 392 13.33 -25.76 -39.88
C PRO A 392 12.66 -27.12 -40.13
N THR A 393 12.02 -27.26 -41.28
CA THR A 393 11.54 -28.58 -41.76
C THR A 393 12.73 -29.36 -42.29
N SER A 394 13.09 -30.46 -41.65
CA SER A 394 14.01 -31.43 -42.22
C SER A 394 13.36 -32.06 -43.46
N GLN A 395 13.80 -31.66 -44.64
CA GLN A 395 13.56 -32.50 -45.83
C GLN A 395 14.34 -33.79 -45.64
N VAL A 396 13.62 -34.91 -45.66
CA VAL A 396 14.20 -36.25 -45.54
C VAL A 396 15.22 -36.45 -46.69
N GLY A 397 16.52 -36.44 -46.38
CA GLY A 397 17.55 -36.81 -47.31
C GLY A 397 18.77 -35.88 -47.45
N GLU A 398 18.82 -34.71 -46.84
CA GLU A 398 20.03 -33.86 -46.88
C GLU A 398 20.83 -33.93 -45.59
N PRO A 399 22.17 -34.02 -45.66
CA PRO A 399 23.01 -34.02 -44.45
C PRO A 399 23.01 -32.67 -43.79
N ILE A 400 22.72 -32.64 -42.51
CA ILE A 400 22.69 -31.44 -41.61
C ILE A 400 24.15 -30.96 -41.43
N PHE A 401 24.68 -30.18 -42.38
CA PHE A 401 26.04 -29.63 -42.31
C PHE A 401 26.11 -28.11 -42.51
N ASP A 402 24.99 -27.42 -42.59
CA ASP A 402 24.99 -25.95 -42.66
C ASP A 402 24.42 -25.33 -41.37
N ILE A 403 25.32 -24.95 -40.44
CA ILE A 403 25.05 -24.49 -39.06
C ILE A 403 24.57 -23.02 -39.05
N LYS A 404 23.81 -22.61 -40.02
CA LYS A 404 22.98 -21.39 -39.96
C LYS A 404 21.50 -21.69 -39.78
N VAL A 405 21.19 -22.87 -39.29
CA VAL A 405 19.82 -23.33 -39.09
C VAL A 405 19.33 -22.80 -37.76
N ASN A 406 18.23 -22.07 -37.82
CA ASN A 406 17.43 -21.66 -36.72
C ASN A 406 17.24 -22.79 -35.69
N GLN A 407 17.67 -22.59 -34.45
CA GLN A 407 17.63 -23.61 -33.39
C GLN A 407 16.25 -23.71 -32.73
N PHE A 408 15.24 -23.02 -33.23
CA PHE A 408 13.92 -23.01 -32.65
C PHE A 408 13.11 -24.26 -33.01
N LEU A 409 12.40 -24.79 -31.99
CA LEU A 409 11.60 -26.02 -32.11
C LEU A 409 10.14 -25.74 -32.49
N ALA A 410 9.81 -24.50 -32.87
CA ALA A 410 8.46 -24.08 -33.22
C ALA A 410 8.48 -22.89 -34.20
N THR A 411 7.45 -22.79 -35.02
CA THR A 411 7.19 -21.58 -35.82
C THR A 411 6.42 -20.57 -34.98
N VAL A 412 6.95 -19.35 -34.84
CA VAL A 412 6.28 -18.26 -34.13
C VAL A 412 6.36 -16.99 -34.97
N GLY A 413 5.20 -16.42 -35.27
CA GLY A 413 5.09 -15.09 -35.88
C GLY A 413 4.43 -14.13 -34.92
N LEU A 414 5.05 -12.96 -34.72
CA LEU A 414 4.55 -11.89 -33.86
C LEU A 414 4.43 -10.59 -34.65
N LYS A 415 3.38 -9.84 -34.37
CA LYS A 415 3.18 -8.46 -34.84
C LYS A 415 3.03 -7.58 -33.61
N ILE A 416 3.74 -6.47 -33.57
CA ILE A 416 3.61 -5.47 -32.51
C ILE A 416 3.09 -4.15 -33.09
N GLU A 417 2.13 -3.53 -32.43
CA GLU A 417 1.49 -2.29 -32.84
C GLU A 417 1.35 -1.32 -31.64
N PRO A 418 1.54 -0.01 -31.86
CA PRO A 418 1.32 0.96 -30.81
C PRO A 418 -0.19 1.06 -30.48
N CYS A 419 -0.50 1.29 -29.20
CA CYS A 419 -1.84 1.57 -28.70
C CYS A 419 -1.95 3.01 -28.18
N LEU A 420 -3.17 3.43 -27.87
CA LEU A 420 -3.39 4.73 -27.23
C LEU A 420 -2.75 4.77 -25.83
N PRO A 421 -2.22 5.92 -25.40
CA PRO A 421 -1.66 6.09 -24.08
C PRO A 421 -2.63 5.65 -22.97
N GLY A 422 -2.11 4.85 -22.03
CA GLY A 422 -2.89 4.31 -20.91
C GLY A 422 -3.55 2.95 -21.18
N ASN A 423 -3.40 2.37 -22.38
CA ASN A 423 -3.95 1.04 -22.67
C ASN A 423 -3.03 -0.10 -22.16
N GLY A 424 -1.80 0.22 -21.78
CA GLY A 424 -0.83 -0.78 -21.33
C GLY A 424 -0.39 -1.74 -22.43
N VAL A 425 0.12 -2.91 -22.03
CA VAL A 425 0.56 -3.98 -22.93
C VAL A 425 -0.50 -5.05 -22.99
N SER A 426 -0.86 -5.47 -24.20
CA SER A 426 -1.80 -6.58 -24.43
C SER A 426 -1.20 -7.63 -25.36
N PHE A 427 -1.56 -8.91 -25.14
CA PHE A 427 -1.20 -10.01 -26.01
C PHE A 427 -2.47 -10.68 -26.55
N VAL A 428 -2.48 -10.95 -27.85
CA VAL A 428 -3.62 -11.56 -28.52
C VAL A 428 -3.14 -12.67 -29.45
N VAL A 429 -3.83 -13.82 -29.43
CA VAL A 429 -3.60 -14.88 -30.41
C VAL A 429 -4.48 -14.64 -31.62
N GLY A 430 -3.86 -14.35 -32.75
CA GLY A 430 -4.57 -14.11 -34.01
C GLY A 430 -5.28 -15.38 -34.53
N SER A 431 -6.34 -15.21 -35.30
CA SER A 431 -7.16 -16.31 -35.83
C SER A 431 -6.38 -17.35 -36.66
N THR A 432 -5.30 -16.95 -37.31
CA THR A 432 -4.42 -17.81 -38.08
C THR A 432 -3.50 -18.69 -37.25
N ALA A 433 -3.26 -18.29 -35.97
CA ALA A 433 -2.41 -19.02 -35.04
C ALA A 433 -3.20 -19.95 -34.09
N ILE A 434 -4.51 -19.73 -33.93
CA ILE A 434 -5.36 -20.50 -33.03
C ILE A 434 -5.38 -22.00 -33.41
N GLY A 435 -5.19 -22.88 -32.42
CA GLY A 435 -5.29 -24.35 -32.60
C GLY A 435 -4.09 -24.99 -33.27
N ARG A 436 -3.03 -24.25 -33.54
CA ARG A 436 -1.80 -24.75 -34.18
C ARG A 436 -0.80 -25.33 -33.19
N MET A 437 -0.91 -24.98 -31.91
CA MET A 437 -0.04 -25.40 -30.81
C MET A 437 -0.84 -25.84 -29.58
N PRO A 438 -0.26 -26.68 -28.68
CA PRO A 438 -0.81 -26.89 -27.35
C PRO A 438 -0.92 -25.58 -26.54
N ALA A 439 -1.93 -25.46 -25.64
CA ALA A 439 -2.19 -24.26 -24.86
C ALA A 439 -0.96 -23.77 -24.03
N ALA A 440 -0.15 -24.70 -23.53
CA ALA A 440 1.06 -24.38 -22.78
C ALA A 440 2.07 -23.53 -23.56
N PHE A 441 2.15 -23.73 -24.89
CA PHE A 441 3.08 -22.96 -25.74
C PHE A 441 2.58 -21.53 -25.96
N TYR A 442 1.27 -21.30 -26.09
CA TYR A 442 0.73 -19.93 -26.17
C TYR A 442 1.03 -19.15 -24.89
N ASN A 443 0.85 -19.78 -23.74
CA ASN A 443 1.16 -19.15 -22.43
C ASN A 443 2.66 -18.84 -22.32
N ALA A 444 3.53 -19.73 -22.80
CA ALA A 444 4.98 -19.51 -22.77
C ALA A 444 5.40 -18.35 -23.70
N VAL A 445 4.77 -18.23 -24.89
CA VAL A 445 5.00 -17.09 -25.78
C VAL A 445 4.51 -15.79 -25.16
N GLU A 446 3.31 -15.79 -24.59
CA GLU A 446 2.76 -14.63 -23.87
C GLU A 446 3.68 -14.19 -22.73
N GLU A 447 4.10 -15.11 -21.88
CA GLU A 447 5.02 -14.84 -20.78
C GLU A 447 6.36 -14.27 -21.30
N SER A 448 6.91 -14.83 -22.36
CA SER A 448 8.12 -14.33 -23.00
C SER A 448 7.96 -12.92 -23.55
N VAL A 449 6.81 -12.62 -24.19
CA VAL A 449 6.50 -11.28 -24.70
C VAL A 449 6.48 -10.26 -23.57
N PHE A 450 5.71 -10.52 -22.50
CA PHE A 450 5.66 -9.61 -21.35
C PHE A 450 7.02 -9.43 -20.70
N LYS A 451 7.79 -10.51 -20.55
CA LYS A 451 9.14 -10.45 -19.99
C LYS A 451 10.10 -9.63 -20.86
N THR A 452 10.00 -9.75 -22.18
CA THR A 452 10.84 -9.00 -23.13
C THR A 452 10.45 -7.50 -23.12
N LEU A 453 9.16 -7.20 -23.11
CA LEU A 453 8.68 -5.82 -23.09
C LEU A 453 8.91 -5.10 -21.74
N ALA A 454 9.09 -5.85 -20.66
CA ALA A 454 9.48 -5.29 -19.38
C ALA A 454 10.90 -4.68 -19.37
N GLN A 455 11.78 -5.13 -20.29
CA GLN A 455 13.11 -4.59 -20.49
C GLN A 455 13.48 -4.65 -21.99
N TRP A 456 13.24 -3.54 -22.70
CA TRP A 456 13.42 -3.43 -24.15
C TRP A 456 14.82 -2.95 -24.54
N LEU A 457 14.97 -2.38 -25.72
CA LEU A 457 16.26 -2.08 -26.36
C LEU A 457 17.15 -1.13 -25.55
N TYR A 458 16.56 -0.15 -24.86
CA TYR A 458 17.28 0.80 -24.00
C TYR A 458 17.26 0.40 -22.52
N GLY A 459 16.67 -0.77 -22.22
CA GLY A 459 16.56 -1.30 -20.87
C GLY A 459 15.33 -0.78 -20.10
N TRP A 460 14.44 -0.05 -20.75
CA TRP A 460 13.19 0.44 -20.17
C TRP A 460 12.01 -0.43 -20.58
N GLN A 461 10.92 -0.31 -19.86
CA GLN A 461 9.66 -0.99 -20.16
C GLN A 461 8.99 -0.35 -21.37
N VAL A 462 8.50 -1.20 -22.30
CA VAL A 462 7.60 -0.74 -23.37
C VAL A 462 6.19 -0.67 -22.83
N GLU A 463 5.49 0.42 -23.10
CA GLU A 463 4.09 0.62 -22.75
C GLU A 463 3.24 0.93 -23.98
N ASP A 464 1.92 0.77 -23.79
CA ASP A 464 0.91 1.13 -24.78
C ASP A 464 1.09 0.43 -26.11
N CYS A 465 1.20 -0.90 -26.08
CA CYS A 465 1.29 -1.71 -27.30
C CYS A 465 0.44 -2.98 -27.25
N CYS A 466 0.08 -3.44 -28.44
CA CYS A 466 -0.58 -4.74 -28.64
C CYS A 466 0.35 -5.68 -29.41
N VAL A 467 0.61 -6.85 -28.86
CA VAL A 467 1.34 -7.91 -29.52
C VAL A 467 0.38 -8.98 -29.98
N THR A 468 0.33 -9.21 -31.30
CA THR A 468 -0.52 -10.24 -31.89
C THR A 468 0.33 -11.40 -32.36
N MET A 469 0.04 -12.61 -31.91
CA MET A 469 0.64 -13.83 -32.46
C MET A 469 -0.04 -14.16 -33.80
N THR A 470 0.70 -14.01 -34.88
CA THR A 470 0.15 -14.15 -36.25
C THR A 470 0.32 -15.55 -36.82
N HIS A 471 1.39 -16.28 -36.43
CA HIS A 471 1.68 -17.64 -36.87
C HIS A 471 2.10 -18.52 -35.70
N ALA A 472 1.68 -19.77 -35.75
CA ALA A 472 2.02 -20.83 -34.80
C ALA A 472 2.15 -22.15 -35.54
N GLY A 473 3.18 -22.99 -35.22
CA GLY A 473 3.35 -24.28 -35.83
C GLY A 473 4.55 -25.06 -35.32
#